data_32c71fd0105dfe95bccc4ab2f0ca8885
#
_entry.id   32c71fd0105dfe95bccc4ab2f0ca8885
#
_cell.length_a   1.000
_cell.length_b   1.000
_cell.length_c   1.000
_cell.angle_alpha   90.00
_cell.angle_beta   90.00
_cell.angle_gamma   90.00
#
_symmetry.space_group_name_H-M   'P 1'
#
loop_
_entity.id
_entity.type
_entity.pdbx_description
1 polymer ?
#
loop_
_entity_poly.entity_id
_entity_poly.type
_entity_poly.pdbx_seq_one_letter_code
_entity_poly.pdbx_strand_id
1 'polypeptide(L)'
;MKSYIIISGGRVDLYSLQEIMDRHLESSRVIAVDKGIETCNKIGIVPDVIVGDFDSASKVTVGVYRKMAKKMHSIQFVDLDTHKDFTDTHVAIMHAMEEGATDIYILGATGTRLDHTMANIGLLKECADKGVNAYIEDDHNVITMINSSAGISRLEGYDYISFIPYGGCVTGVTLTGFEYNVENRTFEIGDSLGVSNRVVSEDARIEIEDGYMIVNYSRD
;
A
#
# COMPACT_ATOMS: atom_id res chain seq x y z
N MET A 1 1.86 -17.69 3.84
CA MET A 1 1.75 -16.27 3.48
C MET A 1 3.15 -15.70 3.38
N LYS A 2 3.45 -14.93 2.36
CA LYS A 2 4.74 -14.24 2.20
C LYS A 2 4.43 -12.74 2.12
N SER A 3 4.71 -12.02 3.20
CA SER A 3 4.35 -10.62 3.34
C SER A 3 5.56 -9.71 3.15
N TYR A 4 5.34 -8.52 2.62
CA TYR A 4 6.35 -7.49 2.43
C TYR A 4 5.88 -6.16 3.01
N ILE A 5 6.79 -5.44 3.65
CA ILE A 5 6.61 -4.06 4.05
C ILE A 5 7.53 -3.21 3.17
N ILE A 6 6.94 -2.32 2.38
CA ILE A 6 7.67 -1.38 1.51
C ILE A 6 7.63 -0.01 2.16
N ILE A 7 8.80 0.55 2.46
CA ILE A 7 8.93 1.90 3.04
C ILE A 7 9.45 2.83 1.95
N SER A 8 8.52 3.61 1.37
CA SER A 8 8.81 4.58 0.31
C SER A 8 9.34 5.92 0.87
N GLY A 9 9.74 6.81 -0.04
CA GLY A 9 10.43 8.07 0.31
C GLY A 9 9.53 9.20 0.81
N GLY A 10 8.21 9.02 0.88
CA GLY A 10 7.26 10.01 1.38
C GLY A 10 7.30 10.15 2.91
N ARG A 11 6.41 11.00 3.43
CA ARG A 11 6.25 11.15 4.88
C ARG A 11 5.69 9.85 5.46
N VAL A 12 6.33 9.36 6.52
CA VAL A 12 5.84 8.25 7.34
C VAL A 12 5.70 8.75 8.76
N ASP A 13 4.51 8.60 9.33
CA ASP A 13 4.33 8.80 10.75
C ASP A 13 4.96 7.62 11.51
N LEU A 14 5.82 7.94 12.48
CA LEU A 14 6.57 6.89 13.20
C LEU A 14 5.68 6.05 14.11
N TYR A 15 4.56 6.59 14.57
CA TYR A 15 3.62 5.83 15.39
C TYR A 15 2.87 4.79 14.54
N SER A 16 2.30 5.23 13.42
CA SER A 16 1.63 4.32 12.47
C SER A 16 2.58 3.26 11.93
N LEU A 17 3.83 3.66 11.62
CA LEU A 17 4.86 2.71 11.21
C LEU A 17 5.11 1.66 12.31
N GLN A 18 5.24 2.07 13.58
CA GLN A 18 5.47 1.13 14.68
C GLN A 18 4.30 0.15 14.82
N GLU A 19 3.05 0.62 14.73
CA GLU A 19 1.87 -0.27 14.77
C GLU A 19 1.86 -1.30 13.63
N ILE A 20 2.23 -0.90 12.43
CA ILE A 20 2.32 -1.79 11.27
C ILE A 20 3.44 -2.80 11.44
N MET A 21 4.60 -2.33 11.92
CA MET A 21 5.74 -3.21 12.20
C MET A 21 5.40 -4.23 13.29
N ASP A 22 4.75 -3.82 14.38
CA ASP A 22 4.34 -4.72 15.46
C ASP A 22 3.35 -5.80 14.98
N ARG A 23 2.48 -5.45 14.02
CA ARG A 23 1.51 -6.38 13.42
C ARG A 23 2.13 -7.35 12.41
N HIS A 24 3.12 -6.92 11.64
CA HIS A 24 3.53 -7.63 10.43
C HIS A 24 5.01 -7.96 10.32
N LEU A 25 5.92 -7.32 11.11
CA LEU A 25 7.37 -7.44 10.93
C LEU A 25 7.90 -8.88 11.06
N GLU A 26 7.44 -9.64 12.05
CA GLU A 26 7.94 -11.00 12.28
C GLU A 26 7.68 -11.96 11.11
N SER A 27 6.65 -11.65 10.29
CA SER A 27 6.25 -12.46 9.14
C SER A 27 6.60 -11.83 7.80
N SER A 28 7.19 -10.64 7.79
CA SER A 28 7.39 -9.84 6.57
C SER A 28 8.86 -9.58 6.29
N ARG A 29 9.19 -9.48 5.00
CA ARG A 29 10.45 -8.89 4.53
C ARG A 29 10.28 -7.39 4.33
N VAL A 30 11.31 -6.61 4.63
CA VAL A 30 11.29 -5.16 4.52
C VAL A 30 12.06 -4.71 3.28
N ILE A 31 11.41 -3.90 2.45
CA ILE A 31 12.03 -3.22 1.30
C ILE A 31 12.05 -1.72 1.59
N ALA A 32 13.24 -1.12 1.65
CA ALA A 32 13.40 0.33 1.72
C ALA A 32 13.58 0.90 0.31
N VAL A 33 12.79 1.92 -0.02
CA VAL A 33 12.80 2.55 -1.34
C VAL A 33 13.37 3.96 -1.20
N ASP A 34 14.46 4.21 -1.89
CA ASP A 34 15.12 5.50 -1.99
C ASP A 34 15.27 6.17 -0.60
N LYS A 35 14.62 7.31 -0.35
CA LYS A 35 14.66 8.03 0.93
C LYS A 35 14.02 7.25 2.09
N GLY A 36 13.24 6.20 1.83
CA GLY A 36 12.69 5.29 2.86
C GLY A 36 13.77 4.64 3.73
N ILE A 37 15.01 4.51 3.22
CA ILE A 37 16.16 4.05 4.00
C ILE A 37 16.45 4.94 5.24
N GLU A 38 16.13 6.23 5.18
CA GLU A 38 16.29 7.15 6.32
C GLU A 38 15.26 6.86 7.41
N THR A 39 14.04 6.47 7.01
CA THR A 39 12.99 6.04 7.94
C THR A 39 13.41 4.75 8.64
N CYS A 40 13.90 3.76 7.90
CA CYS A 40 14.46 2.53 8.48
C CYS A 40 15.56 2.85 9.49
N ASN A 41 16.48 3.76 9.14
CA ASN A 41 17.58 4.16 10.03
C ASN A 41 17.09 4.82 11.32
N LYS A 42 16.05 5.65 11.26
CA LYS A 42 15.48 6.34 12.43
C LYS A 42 14.87 5.36 13.45
N ILE A 43 14.24 4.30 12.98
CA ILE A 43 13.57 3.30 13.83
C ILE A 43 14.41 2.05 14.09
N GLY A 44 15.65 2.01 13.58
CA GLY A 44 16.57 0.90 13.82
C GLY A 44 16.25 -0.39 13.06
N ILE A 45 15.45 -0.32 11.99
CA ILE A 45 15.14 -1.47 11.14
C ILE A 45 16.23 -1.65 10.09
N VAL A 46 16.65 -2.90 9.91
CA VAL A 46 17.55 -3.31 8.83
C VAL A 46 16.70 -3.92 7.72
N PRO A 47 16.55 -3.23 6.56
CA PRO A 47 15.76 -3.78 5.45
C PRO A 47 16.47 -4.98 4.81
N ASP A 48 15.69 -5.92 4.25
CA ASP A 48 16.18 -7.03 3.47
C ASP A 48 16.63 -6.60 2.07
N VAL A 49 15.91 -5.65 1.50
CA VAL A 49 16.15 -5.13 0.15
C VAL A 49 16.14 -3.59 0.20
N ILE A 50 17.05 -2.99 -0.53
CA ILE A 50 17.11 -1.53 -0.71
C ILE A 50 17.07 -1.25 -2.20
N VAL A 51 16.05 -0.51 -2.65
CA VAL A 51 15.78 -0.20 -4.06
C VAL A 51 15.89 1.30 -4.27
N GLY A 52 16.56 1.75 -5.31
CA GLY A 52 16.58 3.17 -5.70
C GLY A 52 17.79 3.59 -6.49
N ASP A 53 17.78 4.85 -6.96
CA ASP A 53 18.94 5.54 -7.52
C ASP A 53 19.67 6.40 -6.46
N PHE A 54 19.03 6.60 -5.31
CA PHE A 54 19.56 7.28 -4.11
C PHE A 54 19.94 8.76 -4.34
N ASP A 55 19.35 9.40 -5.34
CA ASP A 55 19.60 10.81 -5.63
C ASP A 55 19.03 11.72 -4.54
N SER A 56 17.91 11.34 -3.94
CA SER A 56 17.21 12.04 -2.86
C SER A 56 17.58 11.58 -1.46
N ALA A 57 18.28 10.44 -1.33
CA ALA A 57 18.66 9.86 -0.04
C ALA A 57 20.01 10.41 0.48
N SER A 58 20.16 10.43 1.81
CA SER A 58 21.43 10.83 2.45
C SER A 58 22.56 9.87 2.06
N LYS A 59 23.62 10.40 1.43
CA LYS A 59 24.81 9.63 1.08
C LYS A 59 25.46 8.95 2.28
N VAL A 60 25.34 9.55 3.47
CA VAL A 60 25.84 8.98 4.72
C VAL A 60 25.06 7.74 5.08
N THR A 61 23.72 7.83 5.09
CA THR A 61 22.83 6.71 5.40
C THR A 61 23.01 5.55 4.40
N VAL A 62 23.00 5.85 3.10
CA VAL A 62 23.27 4.85 2.05
C VAL A 62 24.62 4.17 2.26
N GLY A 63 25.66 4.97 2.58
CA GLY A 63 27.02 4.46 2.86
C GLY A 63 27.07 3.53 4.07
N VAL A 64 26.29 3.79 5.12
CA VAL A 64 26.17 2.91 6.30
C VAL A 64 25.59 1.56 5.88
N TYR A 65 24.45 1.53 5.19
CA TYR A 65 23.80 0.29 4.79
C TYR A 65 24.60 -0.51 3.74
N ARG A 66 25.30 0.16 2.84
CA ARG A 66 26.25 -0.53 1.92
C ARG A 66 27.40 -1.22 2.67
N LYS A 67 27.90 -0.61 3.76
CA LYS A 67 28.91 -1.25 4.62
C LYS A 67 28.30 -2.44 5.39
N MET A 68 27.08 -2.29 5.88
CA MET A 68 26.35 -3.38 6.55
C MET A 68 26.13 -4.56 5.61
N ALA A 69 25.65 -4.30 4.40
CA ALA A 69 25.42 -5.32 3.37
C ALA A 69 26.68 -6.14 3.07
N LYS A 70 27.84 -5.47 2.97
CA LYS A 70 29.13 -6.15 2.76
C LYS A 70 29.55 -7.06 3.93
N LYS A 71 29.14 -6.73 5.16
CA LYS A 71 29.51 -7.50 6.37
C LYS A 71 28.53 -8.65 6.65
N MET A 72 27.25 -8.40 6.49
CA MET A 72 26.18 -9.31 6.93
C MET A 72 25.67 -10.22 5.80
N HIS A 73 25.89 -9.86 4.53
CA HIS A 73 25.39 -10.55 3.33
C HIS A 73 23.85 -10.76 3.32
N SER A 74 23.13 -10.04 4.18
CA SER A 74 21.69 -10.17 4.38
C SER A 74 20.87 -9.04 3.71
N ILE A 75 21.52 -7.99 3.22
CA ILE A 75 20.89 -6.85 2.57
C ILE A 75 21.19 -6.89 1.08
N GLN A 76 20.14 -6.96 0.27
CA GLN A 76 20.25 -6.86 -1.18
C GLN A 76 20.08 -5.39 -1.61
N PHE A 77 20.97 -4.90 -2.48
CA PHE A 77 20.80 -3.62 -3.17
C PHE A 77 20.35 -3.84 -4.60
N VAL A 78 19.30 -3.12 -4.99
CA VAL A 78 18.78 -2.99 -6.36
C VAL A 78 19.05 -1.58 -6.80
N ASP A 79 20.22 -1.35 -7.39
CA ASP A 79 20.60 -0.03 -7.91
C ASP A 79 19.86 0.24 -9.22
N LEU A 80 19.16 1.36 -9.29
CA LEU A 80 18.38 1.76 -10.44
C LEU A 80 19.03 2.95 -11.17
N ASP A 81 18.75 3.05 -12.46
CA ASP A 81 19.10 4.24 -13.24
C ASP A 81 18.12 5.37 -12.93
N THR A 82 18.59 6.63 -12.92
CA THR A 82 17.73 7.81 -12.81
C THR A 82 16.80 7.98 -14.01
N HIS A 83 17.20 7.47 -15.20
CA HIS A 83 16.41 7.45 -16.41
C HIS A 83 15.79 6.07 -16.64
N LYS A 84 14.69 5.81 -15.94
CA LYS A 84 13.93 4.56 -16.01
C LYS A 84 12.45 4.82 -16.25
N ASP A 85 11.76 3.83 -16.79
CA ASP A 85 10.33 3.93 -17.12
C ASP A 85 9.40 3.80 -15.89
N PHE A 86 9.92 3.29 -14.76
CA PHE A 86 9.16 3.00 -13.56
C PHE A 86 9.67 3.80 -12.35
N THR A 87 8.77 4.14 -11.43
CA THR A 87 9.15 4.72 -10.14
C THR A 87 9.82 3.65 -9.26
N ASP A 88 10.64 4.08 -8.30
CA ASP A 88 11.32 3.16 -7.37
C ASP A 88 10.33 2.33 -6.55
N THR A 89 9.21 2.92 -6.14
CA THR A 89 8.12 2.22 -5.45
C THR A 89 7.50 1.14 -6.35
N HIS A 90 7.32 1.42 -7.64
CA HIS A 90 6.81 0.43 -8.59
C HIS A 90 7.77 -0.75 -8.72
N VAL A 91 9.09 -0.49 -8.87
CA VAL A 91 10.10 -1.56 -8.93
C VAL A 91 10.11 -2.39 -7.64
N ALA A 92 9.95 -1.77 -6.48
CA ALA A 92 9.88 -2.49 -5.21
C ALA A 92 8.65 -3.42 -5.13
N ILE A 93 7.48 -2.96 -5.60
CA ILE A 93 6.26 -3.76 -5.68
C ILE A 93 6.44 -4.94 -6.65
N MET A 94 6.99 -4.69 -7.83
CA MET A 94 7.30 -5.74 -8.81
C MET A 94 8.24 -6.79 -8.21
N HIS A 95 9.32 -6.35 -7.55
CA HIS A 95 10.26 -7.24 -6.88
C HIS A 95 9.57 -8.11 -5.81
N ALA A 96 8.71 -7.53 -4.98
CA ALA A 96 7.94 -8.29 -3.98
C ALA A 96 7.04 -9.35 -4.64
N MET A 97 6.34 -8.98 -5.71
CA MET A 97 5.47 -9.89 -6.46
C MET A 97 6.25 -11.04 -7.13
N GLU A 98 7.40 -10.73 -7.76
CA GLU A 98 8.29 -11.73 -8.37
C GLU A 98 8.83 -12.72 -7.34
N GLU A 99 9.10 -12.26 -6.12
CA GLU A 99 9.47 -13.07 -4.99
C GLU A 99 8.31 -13.87 -4.37
N GLY A 100 7.09 -13.73 -4.91
CA GLY A 100 5.89 -14.46 -4.51
C GLY A 100 5.17 -13.88 -3.30
N ALA A 101 5.13 -12.56 -3.19
CA ALA A 101 4.32 -11.87 -2.17
C ALA A 101 2.84 -12.27 -2.29
N THR A 102 2.21 -12.52 -1.13
CA THR A 102 0.75 -12.64 -1.00
C THR A 102 0.13 -11.36 -0.47
N ASP A 103 0.91 -10.61 0.34
CA ASP A 103 0.47 -9.38 0.98
C ASP A 103 1.60 -8.34 0.94
N ILE A 104 1.27 -7.09 0.59
CA ILE A 104 2.21 -5.97 0.51
C ILE A 104 1.64 -4.78 1.27
N TYR A 105 2.37 -4.28 2.26
CA TYR A 105 2.07 -3.07 3.03
C TYR A 105 3.00 -1.95 2.59
N ILE A 106 2.47 -0.83 2.09
CA ILE A 106 3.23 0.26 1.49
C ILE A 106 3.07 1.50 2.33
N LEU A 107 4.17 1.97 2.90
CA LEU A 107 4.26 3.16 3.74
C LEU A 107 5.02 4.27 3.03
N GLY A 108 4.67 5.53 3.32
CA GLY A 108 5.31 6.67 2.68
C GLY A 108 5.01 6.79 1.18
N ALA A 109 3.91 6.17 0.73
CA ALA A 109 3.44 6.24 -0.66
C ALA A 109 2.46 7.39 -0.90
N THR A 110 1.99 8.04 0.16
CA THR A 110 1.19 9.27 0.16
C THR A 110 2.04 10.47 0.57
N GLY A 111 1.58 11.69 0.24
CA GLY A 111 2.31 12.89 0.67
C GLY A 111 1.88 14.14 -0.08
N THR A 112 2.75 15.17 -0.07
CA THR A 112 2.47 16.48 -0.65
C THR A 112 2.41 16.47 -2.18
N ARG A 113 3.04 15.48 -2.82
CA ARG A 113 3.02 15.31 -4.27
C ARG A 113 1.86 14.39 -4.66
N LEU A 114 0.75 14.98 -5.08
CA LEU A 114 -0.45 14.24 -5.48
C LEU A 114 -0.22 13.35 -6.71
N ASP A 115 0.65 13.74 -7.65
CA ASP A 115 1.04 12.94 -8.81
C ASP A 115 1.62 11.57 -8.39
N HIS A 116 2.51 11.55 -7.39
CA HIS A 116 3.05 10.32 -6.82
C HIS A 116 2.00 9.53 -6.07
N THR A 117 1.17 10.19 -5.25
CA THR A 117 0.09 9.52 -4.52
C THR A 117 -0.88 8.82 -5.48
N MET A 118 -1.32 9.52 -6.53
CA MET A 118 -2.23 8.95 -7.53
C MET A 118 -1.59 7.81 -8.31
N ALA A 119 -0.31 7.94 -8.68
CA ALA A 119 0.43 6.87 -9.34
C ALA A 119 0.54 5.63 -8.45
N ASN A 120 0.88 5.80 -7.16
CA ASN A 120 0.99 4.70 -6.20
C ASN A 120 -0.35 3.99 -5.97
N ILE A 121 -1.47 4.73 -5.88
CA ILE A 121 -2.82 4.13 -5.84
C ILE A 121 -3.07 3.30 -7.09
N GLY A 122 -2.63 3.78 -8.26
CA GLY A 122 -2.73 3.05 -9.51
C GLY A 122 -2.00 1.71 -9.52
N LEU A 123 -0.87 1.59 -8.80
CA LEU A 123 -0.11 0.34 -8.69
C LEU A 123 -0.89 -0.78 -7.95
N LEU A 124 -1.85 -0.42 -7.10
CA LEU A 124 -2.71 -1.40 -6.43
C LEU A 124 -3.53 -2.23 -7.43
N LYS A 125 -3.81 -1.67 -8.63
CA LYS A 125 -4.48 -2.41 -9.69
C LYS A 125 -3.64 -3.60 -10.17
N GLU A 126 -2.35 -3.41 -10.40
CA GLU A 126 -1.46 -4.48 -10.82
C GLU A 126 -1.37 -5.60 -9.77
N CYS A 127 -1.36 -5.22 -8.49
CA CYS A 127 -1.40 -6.18 -7.39
C CYS A 127 -2.71 -6.98 -7.40
N ALA A 128 -3.86 -6.31 -7.54
CA ALA A 128 -5.18 -6.97 -7.63
C ALA A 128 -5.28 -7.91 -8.83
N ASP A 129 -4.74 -7.53 -9.99
CA ASP A 129 -4.69 -8.37 -11.20
C ASP A 129 -3.89 -9.66 -10.98
N LYS A 130 -2.89 -9.63 -10.12
CA LYS A 130 -2.04 -10.77 -9.77
C LYS A 130 -2.52 -11.53 -8.52
N GLY A 131 -3.65 -11.13 -7.94
CA GLY A 131 -4.20 -11.74 -6.73
C GLY A 131 -3.36 -11.49 -5.48
N VAL A 132 -2.60 -10.38 -5.46
CA VAL A 132 -1.80 -9.95 -4.32
C VAL A 132 -2.56 -8.86 -3.57
N ASN A 133 -2.75 -9.04 -2.26
CA ASN A 133 -3.34 -8.02 -1.41
C ASN A 133 -2.31 -6.91 -1.18
N ALA A 134 -2.60 -5.69 -1.60
CA ALA A 134 -1.70 -4.56 -1.38
C ALA A 134 -2.43 -3.42 -0.69
N TYR A 135 -1.76 -2.82 0.29
CA TYR A 135 -2.30 -1.76 1.13
C TYR A 135 -1.34 -0.58 1.16
N ILE A 136 -1.83 0.61 0.86
CA ILE A 136 -1.11 1.86 1.13
C ILE A 136 -1.63 2.37 2.46
N GLU A 137 -0.74 2.54 3.43
CA GLU A 137 -1.09 2.98 4.77
C GLU A 137 -0.39 4.28 5.14
N ASP A 138 -1.16 5.22 5.70
CA ASP A 138 -0.66 6.45 6.31
C ASP A 138 -1.41 6.76 7.63
N ASP A 139 -1.16 7.94 8.22
CA ASP A 139 -1.72 8.37 9.52
C ASP A 139 -3.26 8.33 9.55
N HIS A 140 -3.91 8.49 8.39
CA HIS A 140 -5.34 8.69 8.28
C HIS A 140 -6.03 7.68 7.37
N ASN A 141 -5.28 6.90 6.59
CA ASN A 141 -5.85 6.08 5.53
C ASN A 141 -5.23 4.69 5.46
N VAL A 142 -6.07 3.70 5.13
CA VAL A 142 -5.65 2.40 4.59
C VAL A 142 -6.37 2.20 3.27
N ILE A 143 -5.61 2.23 2.17
CA ILE A 143 -6.12 2.18 0.80
C ILE A 143 -5.76 0.84 0.19
N THR A 144 -6.75 0.12 -0.33
CA THR A 144 -6.55 -1.09 -1.12
C THR A 144 -7.40 -1.06 -2.38
N MET A 145 -7.18 -1.99 -3.29
CA MET A 145 -7.98 -2.14 -4.50
C MET A 145 -8.42 -3.59 -4.67
N ILE A 146 -9.69 -3.77 -5.00
CA ILE A 146 -10.30 -5.06 -5.28
C ILE A 146 -10.93 -5.07 -6.67
N ASN A 147 -10.97 -6.24 -7.30
CA ASN A 147 -11.62 -6.50 -8.58
C ASN A 147 -12.59 -7.70 -8.50
N SER A 148 -12.95 -8.09 -7.30
CA SER A 148 -13.89 -9.19 -7.04
C SER A 148 -14.58 -8.99 -5.71
N SER A 149 -15.64 -9.74 -5.49
CA SER A 149 -16.39 -9.74 -4.23
C SER A 149 -15.51 -10.10 -3.04
N ALA A 150 -15.67 -9.39 -1.92
CA ALA A 150 -14.88 -9.56 -0.71
C ALA A 150 -15.67 -9.34 0.58
N GLY A 151 -15.31 -10.06 1.63
CA GLY A 151 -15.71 -9.71 2.99
C GLY A 151 -14.97 -8.45 3.45
N ILE A 152 -15.68 -7.60 4.17
CA ILE A 152 -15.14 -6.33 4.68
C ILE A 152 -15.20 -6.35 6.21
N SER A 153 -14.06 -6.30 6.86
CA SER A 153 -13.99 -6.21 8.31
C SER A 153 -13.90 -4.75 8.76
N ARG A 154 -14.45 -4.46 9.93
CA ARG A 154 -14.18 -3.19 10.59
C ARG A 154 -12.71 -3.10 10.96
N LEU A 155 -12.08 -2.01 10.58
CA LEU A 155 -10.69 -1.72 10.96
C LEU A 155 -10.71 -0.80 12.19
N GLU A 156 -10.11 -1.25 13.29
CA GLU A 156 -10.05 -0.49 14.53
C GLU A 156 -9.27 0.81 14.33
N GLY A 157 -9.78 1.91 14.87
CA GLY A 157 -9.18 3.24 14.73
C GLY A 157 -9.58 3.99 13.46
N TYR A 158 -10.41 3.39 12.59
CA TYR A 158 -10.93 4.05 11.39
C TYR A 158 -12.46 4.15 11.46
N ASP A 159 -12.97 5.38 11.27
CA ASP A 159 -14.39 5.68 11.41
C ASP A 159 -15.18 5.46 10.12
N TYR A 160 -14.52 5.60 8.99
CA TYR A 160 -15.15 5.57 7.67
C TYR A 160 -14.53 4.52 6.77
N ILE A 161 -15.35 4.03 5.84
CA ILE A 161 -14.93 3.24 4.69
C ILE A 161 -15.54 3.83 3.43
N SER A 162 -14.75 3.99 2.38
CA SER A 162 -15.21 4.53 1.10
C SER A 162 -14.95 3.54 -0.02
N PHE A 163 -15.87 3.50 -0.97
CA PHE A 163 -15.82 2.67 -2.18
C PHE A 163 -15.80 3.61 -3.40
N ILE A 164 -14.69 3.63 -4.13
CA ILE A 164 -14.45 4.57 -5.23
C ILE A 164 -14.09 3.77 -6.49
N PRO A 165 -14.84 3.87 -7.59
CA PRO A 165 -14.52 3.18 -8.83
C PRO A 165 -13.19 3.67 -9.42
N TYR A 166 -12.39 2.74 -9.98
CA TYR A 166 -11.09 3.06 -10.55
C TYR A 166 -10.98 2.59 -12.00
N GLY A 167 -10.52 3.48 -12.87
CA GLY A 167 -10.23 3.17 -14.28
C GLY A 167 -11.45 2.99 -15.20
N GLY A 168 -12.65 2.96 -14.63
CA GLY A 168 -13.92 2.78 -15.33
C GLY A 168 -15.08 2.67 -14.34
N CYS A 169 -16.27 2.33 -14.81
CA CYS A 169 -17.39 1.99 -13.93
C CYS A 169 -17.17 0.62 -13.28
N VAL A 170 -17.83 0.41 -12.14
CA VAL A 170 -17.90 -0.88 -11.45
C VAL A 170 -19.35 -1.33 -11.43
N THR A 171 -19.64 -2.51 -12.00
CA THR A 171 -21.01 -3.02 -12.17
C THR A 171 -21.35 -4.08 -11.12
N GLY A 172 -22.66 -4.30 -10.91
CA GLY A 172 -23.18 -5.32 -10.01
C GLY A 172 -22.81 -5.08 -8.54
N VAL A 173 -22.56 -3.82 -8.14
CA VAL A 173 -22.12 -3.51 -6.77
C VAL A 173 -23.27 -3.70 -5.80
N THR A 174 -23.10 -4.61 -4.85
CA THR A 174 -23.99 -4.77 -3.69
C THR A 174 -23.18 -4.63 -2.42
N LEU A 175 -23.58 -3.71 -1.56
CA LEU A 175 -23.01 -3.47 -0.24
C LEU A 175 -23.99 -3.96 0.82
N THR A 176 -23.56 -4.91 1.65
CA THR A 176 -24.35 -5.46 2.76
C THR A 176 -23.57 -5.33 4.06
N GLY A 177 -24.24 -4.93 5.15
CA GLY A 177 -23.62 -4.77 6.46
C GLY A 177 -22.96 -3.42 6.69
N PHE A 178 -23.36 -2.42 5.91
CA PHE A 178 -22.92 -1.04 6.03
C PHE A 178 -24.06 -0.11 6.49
N GLU A 179 -23.71 1.08 6.96
CA GLU A 179 -24.70 2.11 7.29
C GLU A 179 -25.51 2.49 6.05
N TYR A 180 -24.87 2.60 4.90
CA TYR A 180 -25.49 2.84 3.59
C TYR A 180 -25.30 1.62 2.70
N ASN A 181 -26.30 0.74 2.70
CA ASN A 181 -26.32 -0.42 1.80
C ASN A 181 -26.79 -0.01 0.40
N VAL A 182 -26.31 -0.73 -0.60
CA VAL A 182 -26.79 -0.63 -1.99
C VAL A 182 -27.02 -2.02 -2.56
N GLU A 183 -27.89 -2.14 -3.57
CA GLU A 183 -28.19 -3.41 -4.22
C GLU A 183 -28.06 -3.26 -5.74
N ASN A 184 -27.21 -4.09 -6.33
CA ASN A 184 -26.97 -4.20 -7.78
C ASN A 184 -26.80 -2.86 -8.49
N ARG A 185 -25.94 -1.98 -7.97
CA ARG A 185 -25.69 -0.64 -8.52
C ARG A 185 -24.46 -0.64 -9.43
N THR A 186 -24.50 0.22 -10.44
CA THR A 186 -23.29 0.63 -11.14
C THR A 186 -22.72 1.87 -10.46
N PHE A 187 -21.44 1.85 -10.13
CA PHE A 187 -20.69 3.00 -9.63
C PHE A 187 -19.95 3.64 -10.81
N GLU A 188 -20.27 4.86 -11.12
CA GLU A 188 -19.62 5.62 -12.21
C GLU A 188 -18.44 6.43 -11.65
N ILE A 189 -17.46 6.73 -12.53
CA ILE A 189 -16.37 7.65 -12.15
C ILE A 189 -16.96 9.02 -11.81
N GLY A 190 -16.64 9.52 -10.61
CA GLY A 190 -17.17 10.79 -10.09
C GLY A 190 -18.38 10.63 -9.18
N ASP A 191 -18.93 9.42 -9.04
CA ASP A 191 -19.93 9.15 -8.02
C ASP A 191 -19.36 9.33 -6.61
N SER A 192 -20.12 9.99 -5.74
CA SER A 192 -19.81 10.11 -4.31
C SER A 192 -20.66 9.17 -3.44
N LEU A 193 -21.46 8.29 -4.04
CA LEU A 193 -22.40 7.39 -3.35
C LEU A 193 -21.69 6.48 -2.33
N GLY A 194 -20.49 6.02 -2.66
CA GLY A 194 -19.71 5.12 -1.81
C GLY A 194 -18.83 5.79 -0.76
N VAL A 195 -18.83 7.14 -0.69
CA VAL A 195 -17.91 7.87 0.19
C VAL A 195 -18.49 7.99 1.60
N SER A 196 -17.61 7.87 2.62
CA SER A 196 -17.93 8.03 4.05
C SER A 196 -19.02 7.07 4.56
N ASN A 197 -19.00 5.84 4.12
CA ASN A 197 -19.80 4.75 4.65
C ASN A 197 -19.20 4.22 5.97
N ARG A 198 -19.88 3.30 6.66
CA ARG A 198 -19.42 2.67 7.91
C ARG A 198 -19.77 1.20 7.93
N VAL A 199 -18.88 0.37 8.47
CA VAL A 199 -19.16 -1.04 8.73
C VAL A 199 -20.00 -1.14 10.01
N VAL A 200 -21.21 -1.73 9.92
CA VAL A 200 -22.13 -1.90 11.05
C VAL A 200 -22.44 -3.36 11.37
N SER A 201 -21.92 -4.30 10.60
CA SER A 201 -22.10 -5.75 10.80
C SER A 201 -20.77 -6.49 10.68
N GLU A 202 -20.61 -7.57 11.42
CA GLU A 202 -19.46 -8.48 11.30
C GLU A 202 -19.47 -9.24 9.95
N ASP A 203 -20.63 -9.41 9.33
CA ASP A 203 -20.83 -10.04 8.02
C ASP A 203 -20.83 -9.03 6.87
N ALA A 204 -20.20 -7.86 7.06
CA ALA A 204 -20.15 -6.86 6.01
C ALA A 204 -19.38 -7.36 4.79
N ARG A 205 -19.94 -7.10 3.59
CA ARG A 205 -19.35 -7.54 2.33
C ARG A 205 -19.69 -6.61 1.18
N ILE A 206 -18.80 -6.62 0.20
CA ILE A 206 -19.03 -6.04 -1.11
C ILE A 206 -19.09 -7.15 -2.16
N GLU A 207 -20.11 -7.11 -3.01
CA GLU A 207 -20.20 -7.92 -4.23
C GLU A 207 -19.90 -7.04 -5.43
N ILE A 208 -19.13 -7.55 -6.38
CA ILE A 208 -18.74 -6.85 -7.62
C ILE A 208 -18.87 -7.86 -8.76
N GLU A 209 -19.54 -7.46 -9.85
CA GLU A 209 -19.63 -8.26 -11.08
C GLU A 209 -18.43 -7.99 -11.99
N ASP A 210 -18.09 -6.72 -12.21
CA ASP A 210 -16.95 -6.30 -13.04
C ASP A 210 -16.44 -4.92 -12.66
N GLY A 211 -15.13 -4.70 -12.83
CA GLY A 211 -14.44 -3.44 -12.58
C GLY A 211 -13.51 -3.47 -11.37
N TYR A 212 -12.87 -2.33 -11.11
CA TYR A 212 -11.94 -2.15 -9.98
C TYR A 212 -12.48 -1.14 -8.99
N MET A 213 -12.50 -1.51 -7.73
CA MET A 213 -12.96 -0.68 -6.63
C MET A 213 -11.82 -0.37 -5.66
N ILE A 214 -11.51 0.91 -5.50
CA ILE A 214 -10.68 1.37 -4.37
C ILE A 214 -11.54 1.26 -3.11
N VAL A 215 -10.99 0.59 -2.11
CA VAL A 215 -11.54 0.55 -0.75
C VAL A 215 -10.61 1.36 0.14
N ASN A 216 -11.13 2.44 0.71
CA ASN A 216 -10.36 3.31 1.59
C ASN A 216 -10.99 3.38 2.97
N TYR A 217 -10.30 2.87 3.97
CA TYR A 217 -10.59 3.14 5.37
C TYR A 217 -9.96 4.48 5.75
N SER A 218 -10.71 5.34 6.44
CA SER A 218 -10.21 6.66 6.82
C SER A 218 -10.69 7.10 8.20
N ARG A 219 -9.88 8.00 8.78
CA ARG A 219 -10.17 8.72 10.03
C ARG A 219 -9.77 10.19 9.89
N ASP A 220 -10.39 11.07 10.70
CA ASP A 220 -10.03 12.50 10.81
C ASP A 220 -8.75 12.73 11.64
#